data_3a3a5ef418b4e45864d315dc45be5503
#
_entry.id   3a3a5ef418b4e45864d315dc45be5503
#
_cell.length_a   1.000
_cell.length_b   1.000
_cell.length_c   1.000
_cell.angle_alpha   90.00
_cell.angle_beta   90.00
_cell.angle_gamma   90.00
#
_symmetry.space_group_name_H-M   'P 1'
#
loop_
_entity.id
_entity.type
_entity.pdbx_description
1 polymer ?
#
loop_
_entity_poly.entity_id
_entity_poly.type
_entity_poly.pdbx_seq_one_letter_code
_entity_poly.pdbx_strand_id
1 'polypeptide(L)'
;MKLLHASDLHLDSPFQRLSMEQAMQRRRELRELPGRLARAAREEGADLVLLPGDLFDGERVYPESIQALTQALGSLEVPVVIAPGNHDRANGHSPYLTAEWPDNVFIFTDPAITSFEFPALNCVVHGCAFTAPHREDDPLAGFAAPEDGRLHLLCIHGEVGPAGRYGPISPDALARSGAAYAALGHIHAGTGLQWAGNTPWAYSGCPEGRGFDECGERGALLVTLDDGGVSARFIPLCRRQYRVERVDASRFEEALPAEPSGDLVRIILTGESDEAPDLAALTARAAERFFYAEVRDETTLPADLWARSEEDTLTGLFLREMRRRLDAAPEEERPGLLLAARFGLAALEGGEDICP
;
A
#
# COMPACT_ATOMS: atom_id res chain seq x y z
N MET A 1 14.60 -8.10 23.11
CA MET A 1 13.15 -8.11 22.90
C MET A 1 12.86 -8.04 21.41
N LYS A 2 11.93 -8.87 20.93
CA LYS A 2 11.48 -8.88 19.53
C LYS A 2 10.04 -8.35 19.43
N LEU A 3 9.79 -7.43 18.52
CA LEU A 3 8.49 -6.85 18.26
C LEU A 3 8.05 -7.22 16.85
N LEU A 4 6.81 -7.67 16.65
CA LEU A 4 6.19 -7.68 15.33
C LEU A 4 5.37 -6.40 15.17
N HIS A 5 5.72 -5.59 14.18
CA HIS A 5 5.06 -4.33 13.84
C HIS A 5 4.35 -4.47 12.50
N ALA A 6 3.04 -4.30 12.48
CA ALA A 6 2.21 -4.29 11.29
C ALA A 6 1.08 -3.27 11.43
N SER A 7 0.72 -2.57 10.37
CA SER A 7 -0.35 -1.58 10.32
C SER A 7 -1.11 -1.67 9.01
N ASP A 8 -2.17 -0.89 8.86
CA ASP A 8 -2.84 -0.65 7.59
C ASP A 8 -3.31 -1.96 6.92
N LEU A 9 -3.94 -2.86 7.70
CA LEU A 9 -4.48 -4.12 7.21
C LEU A 9 -5.69 -3.91 6.31
N HIS A 10 -6.47 -2.87 6.58
CA HIS A 10 -7.67 -2.46 5.86
C HIS A 10 -8.59 -3.63 5.53
N LEU A 11 -8.90 -4.44 6.54
CA LEU A 11 -9.90 -5.51 6.41
C LEU A 11 -11.20 -4.93 5.86
N ASP A 12 -11.86 -5.68 4.99
CA ASP A 12 -13.09 -5.31 4.29
C ASP A 12 -12.94 -4.29 3.15
N SER A 13 -11.72 -3.99 2.69
CA SER A 13 -11.49 -3.19 1.47
C SER A 13 -12.34 -3.69 0.29
N PRO A 14 -13.00 -2.80 -0.46
CA PRO A 14 -14.01 -3.17 -1.44
C PRO A 14 -13.45 -3.77 -2.75
N PHE A 15 -12.19 -3.48 -3.11
CA PHE A 15 -11.55 -3.91 -4.37
C PHE A 15 -12.37 -3.55 -5.62
N GLN A 16 -12.83 -2.29 -5.72
CA GLN A 16 -13.81 -1.82 -6.72
C GLN A 16 -13.40 -1.99 -8.19
N ARG A 17 -12.09 -2.10 -8.48
CA ARG A 17 -11.57 -2.27 -9.86
C ARG A 17 -11.59 -3.70 -10.36
N LEU A 18 -11.87 -4.66 -9.49
CA LEU A 18 -11.91 -6.07 -9.81
C LEU A 18 -13.34 -6.52 -10.15
N SER A 19 -13.48 -7.63 -10.87
CA SER A 19 -14.78 -8.26 -11.04
C SER A 19 -15.37 -8.66 -9.68
N MET A 20 -16.68 -8.86 -9.61
CA MET A 20 -17.35 -9.27 -8.37
C MET A 20 -16.71 -10.53 -7.76
N GLU A 21 -16.42 -11.53 -8.57
CA GLU A 21 -15.81 -12.79 -8.16
C GLU A 21 -14.40 -12.58 -7.61
N GLN A 22 -13.55 -11.85 -8.33
CA GLN A 22 -12.19 -11.51 -7.90
C GLN A 22 -12.20 -10.66 -6.62
N ALA A 23 -13.10 -9.67 -6.52
CA ALA A 23 -13.23 -8.85 -5.32
C ALA A 23 -13.69 -9.68 -4.10
N MET A 24 -14.61 -10.63 -4.29
CA MET A 24 -15.02 -11.56 -3.23
C MET A 24 -13.85 -12.46 -2.80
N GLN A 25 -13.05 -12.95 -3.74
CA GLN A 25 -11.88 -13.75 -3.43
C GLN A 25 -10.83 -12.93 -2.68
N ARG A 26 -10.52 -11.70 -3.13
CA ARG A 26 -9.57 -10.80 -2.45
C ARG A 26 -10.01 -10.48 -1.02
N ARG A 27 -11.29 -10.23 -0.77
CA ARG A 27 -11.82 -10.01 0.59
C ARG A 27 -11.67 -11.24 1.48
N ARG A 28 -11.86 -12.46 0.95
CA ARG A 28 -11.58 -13.68 1.71
C ARG A 28 -10.10 -13.80 2.07
N GLU A 29 -9.22 -13.58 1.09
CA GLU A 29 -7.77 -13.62 1.28
C GLU A 29 -7.28 -12.57 2.29
N LEU A 30 -7.91 -11.38 2.28
CA LEU A 30 -7.62 -10.32 3.24
C LEU A 30 -8.04 -10.70 4.67
N ARG A 31 -9.17 -11.41 4.86
CA ARG A 31 -9.58 -11.96 6.16
C ARG A 31 -8.66 -13.05 6.69
N GLU A 32 -7.87 -13.70 5.83
CA GLU A 32 -6.84 -14.66 6.25
C GLU A 32 -5.56 -13.97 6.74
N LEU A 33 -5.39 -12.68 6.46
CA LEU A 33 -4.19 -11.92 6.80
C LEU A 33 -3.89 -11.89 8.31
N PRO A 34 -4.87 -11.68 9.23
CA PRO A 34 -4.61 -11.77 10.67
C PRO A 34 -4.03 -13.12 11.09
N GLY A 35 -4.48 -14.21 10.48
CA GLY A 35 -3.93 -15.55 10.72
C GLY A 35 -2.49 -15.70 10.24
N ARG A 36 -2.13 -15.09 9.10
CA ARG A 36 -0.74 -15.07 8.61
C ARG A 36 0.15 -14.23 9.54
N LEU A 37 -0.36 -13.08 10.00
CA LEU A 37 0.33 -12.23 10.97
C LEU A 37 0.60 -12.97 12.29
N ALA A 38 -0.41 -13.62 12.85
CA ALA A 38 -0.27 -14.39 14.09
C ALA A 38 0.70 -15.56 13.94
N ARG A 39 0.71 -16.23 12.79
CA ARG A 39 1.70 -17.27 12.48
C ARG A 39 3.12 -16.71 12.45
N ALA A 40 3.32 -15.60 11.72
CA ALA A 40 4.62 -14.94 11.66
C ALA A 40 5.12 -14.52 13.04
N ALA A 41 4.25 -13.94 13.89
CA ALA A 41 4.61 -13.58 15.27
C ALA A 41 5.14 -14.78 16.06
N ARG A 42 4.49 -15.94 15.95
CA ARG A 42 4.93 -17.18 16.63
C ARG A 42 6.23 -17.74 16.05
N GLU A 43 6.32 -17.85 14.72
CA GLU A 43 7.49 -18.42 14.03
C GLU A 43 8.75 -17.60 14.28
N GLU A 44 8.61 -16.28 14.36
CA GLU A 44 9.73 -15.36 14.63
C GLU A 44 10.02 -15.20 16.13
N GLY A 45 9.16 -15.72 17.01
CA GLY A 45 9.31 -15.60 18.45
C GLY A 45 9.19 -14.16 18.91
N ALA A 46 8.17 -13.45 18.44
CA ALA A 46 7.89 -12.09 18.89
C ALA A 46 7.44 -12.11 20.36
N ASP A 47 7.96 -11.18 21.15
CA ASP A 47 7.60 -10.97 22.56
C ASP A 47 6.38 -10.04 22.70
N LEU A 48 6.14 -9.21 21.68
CA LEU A 48 5.06 -8.20 21.65
C LEU A 48 4.67 -7.92 20.19
N VAL A 49 3.37 -7.67 19.95
CA VAL A 49 2.86 -7.24 18.64
C VAL A 49 2.32 -5.81 18.75
N LEU A 50 2.75 -4.93 17.83
CA LEU A 50 2.30 -3.55 17.74
C LEU A 50 1.52 -3.34 16.44
N LEU A 51 0.28 -2.87 16.58
CA LEU A 51 -0.64 -2.64 15.47
C LEU A 51 -1.10 -1.16 15.45
N PRO A 52 -0.30 -0.26 14.89
CA PRO A 52 -0.64 1.16 14.84
C PRO A 52 -1.65 1.51 13.74
N GLY A 53 -2.88 1.00 13.85
CA GLY A 53 -4.08 1.47 13.21
C GLY A 53 -4.40 0.99 11.80
N ASP A 54 -5.57 1.42 11.34
CA ASP A 54 -6.19 1.10 10.06
C ASP A 54 -6.27 -0.43 9.82
N LEU A 55 -6.71 -1.17 10.87
CA LEU A 55 -6.94 -2.60 10.77
C LEU A 55 -8.21 -2.91 9.95
N PHE A 56 -9.18 -1.98 9.94
CA PHE A 56 -10.39 -2.04 9.14
C PHE A 56 -10.47 -0.86 8.16
N ASP A 57 -11.06 -1.10 6.98
CA ASP A 57 -11.11 -0.09 5.90
C ASP A 57 -12.17 1.02 6.13
N GLY A 58 -12.93 0.95 7.21
CA GLY A 58 -13.94 1.94 7.55
C GLY A 58 -14.79 1.55 8.74
N GLU A 59 -15.81 2.36 9.05
CA GLU A 59 -16.69 2.17 10.20
C GLU A 59 -17.63 0.94 10.10
N ARG A 60 -17.94 0.51 8.88
CA ARG A 60 -18.79 -0.66 8.64
C ARG A 60 -17.94 -1.90 8.46
N VAL A 61 -17.77 -2.64 9.52
CA VAL A 61 -16.96 -3.84 9.58
C VAL A 61 -17.86 -5.08 9.57
N TYR A 62 -17.52 -6.06 8.77
CA TYR A 62 -18.23 -7.34 8.74
C TYR A 62 -17.89 -8.16 10.01
N PRO A 63 -18.89 -8.81 10.64
CA PRO A 63 -18.67 -9.65 11.83
C PRO A 63 -17.59 -10.72 11.61
N GLU A 64 -17.50 -11.28 10.41
CA GLU A 64 -16.51 -12.29 10.05
C GLU A 64 -15.09 -11.74 10.09
N SER A 65 -14.90 -10.46 9.77
CA SER A 65 -13.60 -9.80 9.82
C SER A 65 -13.17 -9.50 11.25
N ILE A 66 -14.11 -9.07 12.09
CA ILE A 66 -13.89 -8.92 13.54
C ILE A 66 -13.51 -10.28 14.14
N GLN A 67 -14.27 -11.33 13.82
CA GLN A 67 -14.02 -12.68 14.30
C GLN A 67 -12.65 -13.20 13.86
N ALA A 68 -12.29 -13.01 12.58
CA ALA A 68 -10.99 -13.44 12.06
C ALA A 68 -9.83 -12.75 12.79
N LEU A 69 -9.95 -11.44 13.04
CA LEU A 69 -8.93 -10.66 13.75
C LEU A 69 -8.83 -11.08 15.22
N THR A 70 -9.96 -11.12 15.96
CA THR A 70 -9.97 -11.48 17.38
C THR A 70 -9.47 -12.90 17.63
N GLN A 71 -9.87 -13.88 16.80
CA GLN A 71 -9.37 -15.25 16.88
C GLN A 71 -7.88 -15.36 16.62
N ALA A 72 -7.38 -14.65 15.59
CA ALA A 72 -5.96 -14.67 15.25
C ALA A 72 -5.12 -14.06 16.37
N LEU A 73 -5.49 -12.87 16.88
CA LEU A 73 -4.76 -12.20 17.96
C LEU A 73 -4.87 -12.95 19.28
N GLY A 74 -6.04 -13.50 19.61
CA GLY A 74 -6.25 -14.32 20.81
C GLY A 74 -5.50 -15.67 20.80
N SER A 75 -5.06 -16.13 19.62
CA SER A 75 -4.21 -17.31 19.50
C SER A 75 -2.76 -17.07 19.89
N LEU A 76 -2.36 -15.80 20.12
CA LEU A 76 -1.03 -15.42 20.55
C LEU A 76 -0.91 -15.49 22.08
N GLU A 77 0.21 -15.99 22.57
CA GLU A 77 0.54 -16.02 24.01
C GLU A 77 1.24 -14.73 24.48
N VAL A 78 1.38 -13.76 23.57
CA VAL A 78 2.08 -12.50 23.83
C VAL A 78 1.10 -11.32 23.77
N PRO A 79 1.42 -10.21 24.43
CA PRO A 79 0.60 -8.99 24.33
C PRO A 79 0.52 -8.47 22.91
N VAL A 80 -0.65 -7.93 22.56
CA VAL A 80 -0.91 -7.22 21.31
C VAL A 80 -1.43 -5.84 21.65
N VAL A 81 -0.79 -4.78 21.13
CA VAL A 81 -1.20 -3.40 21.37
C VAL A 81 -1.71 -2.79 20.08
N ILE A 82 -2.92 -2.21 20.13
CA ILE A 82 -3.59 -1.58 18.99
C ILE A 82 -3.80 -0.09 19.28
N ALA A 83 -3.42 0.75 18.32
CA ALA A 83 -3.76 2.16 18.31
C ALA A 83 -4.67 2.43 17.09
N PRO A 84 -5.99 2.63 17.26
CA PRO A 84 -6.92 2.87 16.15
C PRO A 84 -6.50 4.02 15.23
N GLY A 85 -6.65 3.83 13.91
CA GLY A 85 -6.31 4.81 12.90
C GLY A 85 -7.49 5.70 12.46
N ASN A 86 -7.32 6.43 11.37
CA ASN A 86 -8.34 7.35 10.89
C ASN A 86 -9.50 6.66 10.15
N HIS A 87 -9.27 5.50 9.53
CA HIS A 87 -10.31 4.70 8.90
C HIS A 87 -11.20 3.98 9.92
N ASP A 88 -10.60 3.43 10.96
CA ASP A 88 -11.25 2.57 11.94
C ASP A 88 -11.33 3.17 13.36
N ARG A 89 -11.36 4.48 13.45
CA ARG A 89 -11.30 5.28 14.67
C ARG A 89 -12.15 4.74 15.85
N ALA A 90 -11.67 4.94 17.07
CA ALA A 90 -12.35 4.55 18.31
C ALA A 90 -13.51 5.50 18.61
N ASN A 91 -14.69 5.23 18.05
CA ASN A 91 -15.94 5.92 18.32
C ASN A 91 -17.00 4.95 18.88
N GLY A 92 -18.16 5.44 19.31
CA GLY A 92 -19.19 4.63 19.96
C GLY A 92 -19.74 3.44 19.15
N HIS A 93 -19.44 3.35 17.86
CA HIS A 93 -19.83 2.25 16.96
C HIS A 93 -18.65 1.38 16.52
N SER A 94 -17.45 1.77 16.89
CA SER A 94 -16.22 1.07 16.53
C SER A 94 -16.17 -0.34 17.11
N PRO A 95 -15.72 -1.35 16.38
CA PRO A 95 -15.50 -2.69 16.91
C PRO A 95 -14.50 -2.70 18.07
N TYR A 96 -13.62 -1.71 18.19
CA TYR A 96 -12.71 -1.56 19.32
C TYR A 96 -13.41 -1.34 20.65
N LEU A 97 -14.63 -0.76 20.64
CA LEU A 97 -15.44 -0.50 21.83
C LEU A 97 -16.64 -1.45 21.98
N THR A 98 -17.06 -2.11 20.89
CA THR A 98 -18.31 -2.89 20.87
C THR A 98 -18.10 -4.40 20.76
N ALA A 99 -16.93 -4.84 20.29
CA ALA A 99 -16.62 -6.27 20.19
C ALA A 99 -15.94 -6.79 21.48
N GLU A 100 -16.01 -8.11 21.68
CA GLU A 100 -15.24 -8.79 22.73
C GLU A 100 -13.82 -9.06 22.21
N TRP A 101 -12.84 -8.51 22.90
CA TRP A 101 -11.42 -8.71 22.59
C TRP A 101 -10.78 -9.70 23.56
N PRO A 102 -9.79 -10.49 23.11
CA PRO A 102 -9.02 -11.38 23.98
C PRO A 102 -8.24 -10.62 25.05
N ASP A 103 -7.99 -11.26 26.19
CA ASP A 103 -7.31 -10.66 27.37
C ASP A 103 -5.86 -10.19 27.07
N ASN A 104 -5.22 -10.74 26.03
CA ASN A 104 -3.90 -10.34 25.60
C ASN A 104 -3.90 -9.13 24.63
N VAL A 105 -5.07 -8.58 24.29
CA VAL A 105 -5.21 -7.45 23.36
C VAL A 105 -5.51 -6.17 24.12
N PHE A 106 -4.65 -5.18 23.96
CA PHE A 106 -4.70 -3.87 24.62
C PHE A 106 -4.95 -2.80 23.58
N ILE A 107 -6.01 -2.01 23.74
CA ILE A 107 -6.47 -1.05 22.72
C ILE A 107 -6.48 0.35 23.31
N PHE A 108 -5.78 1.29 22.67
CA PHE A 108 -5.91 2.69 23.00
C PHE A 108 -7.29 3.20 22.54
N THR A 109 -7.97 3.92 23.41
CA THR A 109 -9.30 4.49 23.10
C THR A 109 -9.39 5.99 23.34
N ASP A 110 -8.33 6.57 23.92
CA ASP A 110 -8.24 7.99 24.21
C ASP A 110 -7.46 8.72 23.12
N PRO A 111 -7.86 9.94 22.68
CA PRO A 111 -7.07 10.74 21.75
C PRO A 111 -5.80 11.29 22.37
N ALA A 112 -5.71 11.39 23.70
CA ALA A 112 -4.47 11.72 24.40
C ALA A 112 -3.56 10.49 24.55
N ILE A 113 -2.25 10.70 24.67
CA ILE A 113 -1.31 9.60 24.95
C ILE A 113 -1.65 8.96 26.30
N THR A 114 -1.88 7.66 26.24
CA THR A 114 -2.00 6.77 27.41
C THR A 114 -0.97 5.66 27.34
N SER A 115 -0.91 4.76 28.33
CA SER A 115 0.15 3.77 28.44
C SER A 115 -0.36 2.42 28.92
N PHE A 116 0.22 1.35 28.35
CA PHE A 116 0.10 -0.02 28.87
C PHE A 116 1.47 -0.49 29.37
N GLU A 117 1.48 -1.05 30.58
CA GLU A 117 2.70 -1.55 31.22
C GLU A 117 2.79 -3.07 31.08
N PHE A 118 3.95 -3.57 30.67
CA PHE A 118 4.24 -5.00 30.55
C PHE A 118 5.45 -5.36 31.42
N PRO A 119 5.24 -5.59 32.74
CA PRO A 119 6.33 -5.82 33.69
C PRO A 119 7.21 -7.02 33.33
N ALA A 120 6.61 -8.09 32.78
CA ALA A 120 7.34 -9.28 32.35
C ALA A 120 8.35 -9.00 31.22
N LEU A 121 8.13 -7.98 30.42
CA LEU A 121 8.99 -7.54 29.32
C LEU A 121 9.86 -6.33 29.71
N ASN A 122 9.72 -5.81 30.93
CA ASN A 122 10.31 -4.55 31.36
C ASN A 122 10.08 -3.41 30.36
N CYS A 123 8.85 -3.31 29.81
CA CYS A 123 8.51 -2.30 28.84
C CYS A 123 7.16 -1.61 29.10
N VAL A 124 7.02 -0.41 28.53
CA VAL A 124 5.80 0.40 28.52
C VAL A 124 5.51 0.80 27.08
N VAL A 125 4.29 0.57 26.62
CA VAL A 125 3.84 1.03 25.30
C VAL A 125 2.95 2.26 25.48
N HIS A 126 3.31 3.35 24.85
CA HIS A 126 2.55 4.59 24.80
C HIS A 126 1.85 4.73 23.47
N GLY A 127 0.64 5.24 23.46
CA GLY A 127 -0.11 5.45 22.23
C GLY A 127 -1.39 6.22 22.48
N CYS A 128 -2.08 6.51 21.39
CA CYS A 128 -3.38 7.18 21.40
C CYS A 128 -4.24 6.65 20.25
N ALA A 129 -5.52 6.96 20.28
CA ALA A 129 -6.47 6.58 19.22
C ALA A 129 -6.86 7.78 18.36
N PHE A 130 -7.16 7.52 17.09
CA PHE A 130 -8.06 8.39 16.37
C PHE A 130 -9.48 8.20 16.92
N THR A 131 -10.16 9.28 17.27
CA THR A 131 -11.58 9.31 17.69
C THR A 131 -12.45 10.08 16.70
N ALA A 132 -11.82 10.78 15.76
CA ALA A 132 -12.41 11.50 14.63
C ALA A 132 -11.67 11.14 13.32
N PRO A 133 -12.26 11.39 12.13
CA PRO A 133 -11.64 11.05 10.85
C PRO A 133 -10.38 11.89 10.55
N HIS A 134 -10.24 13.01 11.23
CA HIS A 134 -9.10 13.92 11.10
C HIS A 134 -8.58 14.31 12.48
N ARG A 135 -7.27 14.53 12.54
CA ARG A 135 -6.55 15.05 13.70
C ARG A 135 -5.45 15.98 13.19
N GLU A 136 -5.53 17.25 13.52
CA GLU A 136 -4.58 18.29 13.06
C GLU A 136 -3.50 18.61 14.08
N ASP A 137 -3.66 18.19 15.34
CA ASP A 137 -2.67 18.33 16.40
C ASP A 137 -1.65 17.20 16.40
N ASP A 138 -0.42 17.51 16.80
CA ASP A 138 0.65 16.53 16.97
C ASP A 138 0.36 15.66 18.21
N PRO A 139 0.14 14.34 18.05
CA PRO A 139 -0.14 13.45 19.17
C PRO A 139 1.02 13.36 20.18
N LEU A 140 2.24 13.68 19.76
CA LEU A 140 3.44 13.68 20.62
C LEU A 140 3.76 15.05 21.21
N ALA A 141 2.94 16.08 21.00
CA ALA A 141 3.20 17.40 21.54
C ALA A 141 3.36 17.38 23.08
N GLY A 142 4.57 17.68 23.54
CA GLY A 142 4.90 17.69 24.96
C GLY A 142 5.11 16.31 25.61
N PHE A 143 5.05 15.24 24.85
CA PHE A 143 5.35 13.91 25.37
C PHE A 143 6.86 13.68 25.49
N ALA A 144 7.26 13.09 26.61
CA ALA A 144 8.59 12.51 26.84
C ALA A 144 8.42 11.30 27.76
N ALA A 145 9.02 10.19 27.37
CA ALA A 145 9.03 8.99 28.19
C ALA A 145 9.89 9.18 29.46
N PRO A 146 9.49 8.60 30.59
CA PRO A 146 10.31 8.66 31.82
C PRO A 146 11.66 7.97 31.65
N GLU A 147 12.69 8.47 32.31
CA GLU A 147 14.00 7.80 32.41
C GLU A 147 14.00 6.87 33.63
N ASP A 148 13.26 5.77 33.58
CA ASP A 148 13.04 4.84 34.70
C ASP A 148 13.69 3.45 34.51
N GLY A 149 14.49 3.31 33.45
CA GLY A 149 15.22 2.07 33.14
C GLY A 149 14.37 1.00 32.43
N ARG A 150 13.13 1.29 32.07
CA ARG A 150 12.27 0.45 31.24
C ARG A 150 12.42 0.81 29.75
N LEU A 151 12.04 -0.12 28.87
CA LEU A 151 11.92 0.19 27.46
C LEU A 151 10.58 0.91 27.19
N HIS A 152 10.65 2.11 26.69
CA HIS A 152 9.49 2.89 26.29
C HIS A 152 9.29 2.79 24.77
N LEU A 153 8.11 2.31 24.34
CA LEU A 153 7.75 2.13 22.95
C LEU A 153 6.58 3.05 22.60
N LEU A 154 6.53 3.48 21.35
CA LEU A 154 5.38 4.20 20.80
C LEU A 154 4.62 3.29 19.81
N CYS A 155 3.29 3.29 19.90
CA CYS A 155 2.39 2.68 18.95
C CYS A 155 1.35 3.74 18.55
N ILE A 156 1.54 4.38 17.40
CA ILE A 156 0.78 5.57 17.00
C ILE A 156 0.44 5.50 15.51
N HIS A 157 -0.80 5.83 15.18
CA HIS A 157 -1.21 6.09 13.81
C HIS A 157 -1.07 7.59 13.50
N GLY A 158 -0.36 7.93 12.42
CA GLY A 158 -0.14 9.33 12.02
C GLY A 158 0.98 9.51 11.02
N GLU A 159 1.08 10.72 10.50
CA GLU A 159 2.03 11.09 9.45
C GLU A 159 3.22 11.88 10.03
N VAL A 160 4.45 11.39 9.83
CA VAL A 160 5.65 12.15 10.20
C VAL A 160 5.82 13.33 9.25
N GLY A 161 5.62 14.53 9.79
CA GLY A 161 5.67 15.76 9.01
C GLY A 161 5.34 17.00 9.83
N PRO A 162 5.57 18.21 9.26
CA PRO A 162 5.39 19.46 9.99
C PRO A 162 3.92 19.87 10.21
N ALA A 163 3.02 19.38 9.38
CA ALA A 163 1.58 19.65 9.41
C ALA A 163 0.85 18.62 8.56
N GLY A 164 -0.42 18.38 8.89
CA GLY A 164 -1.27 17.44 8.16
C GLY A 164 -2.65 17.35 8.79
N ARG A 165 -3.50 16.47 8.27
CA ARG A 165 -4.86 16.23 8.78
C ARG A 165 -5.02 14.85 9.41
N TYR A 166 -3.94 14.06 9.45
CA TYR A 166 -3.95 12.68 9.90
C TYR A 166 -2.90 12.44 10.99
N GLY A 167 -3.00 13.23 12.10
CA GLY A 167 -2.12 13.10 13.25
C GLY A 167 -0.66 13.44 12.88
N PRO A 168 -0.36 14.69 12.49
CA PRO A 168 0.99 15.07 12.11
C PRO A 168 1.93 14.91 13.31
N ILE A 169 2.98 14.09 13.14
CA ILE A 169 4.00 13.82 14.13
C ILE A 169 5.23 14.65 13.77
N SER A 170 5.56 15.68 14.54
CA SER A 170 6.75 16.45 14.23
C SER A 170 8.02 15.63 14.48
N PRO A 171 9.01 15.69 13.57
CA PRO A 171 10.30 15.02 13.79
C PRO A 171 10.98 15.42 15.10
N ASP A 172 10.80 16.65 15.53
CA ASP A 172 11.34 17.15 16.79
C ASP A 172 10.64 16.54 18.02
N ALA A 173 9.32 16.37 18.00
CA ALA A 173 8.60 15.71 19.09
C ALA A 173 8.99 14.23 19.17
N LEU A 174 9.10 13.57 18.02
CA LEU A 174 9.56 12.18 17.94
C LEU A 174 11.00 12.04 18.48
N ALA A 175 11.91 12.94 18.11
CA ALA A 175 13.30 12.95 18.62
C ALA A 175 13.39 13.16 20.15
N ARG A 176 12.47 13.94 20.73
CA ARG A 176 12.42 14.21 22.17
C ARG A 176 11.60 13.18 22.95
N SER A 177 10.92 12.26 22.28
CA SER A 177 10.02 11.31 22.94
C SER A 177 10.70 10.37 23.93
N GLY A 178 12.02 10.14 23.78
CA GLY A 178 12.76 9.18 24.60
C GLY A 178 12.39 7.72 24.35
N ALA A 179 11.65 7.45 23.27
CA ALA A 179 11.22 6.08 22.95
C ALA A 179 12.38 5.25 22.38
N ALA A 180 12.47 4.00 22.83
CA ALA A 180 13.41 3.00 22.30
C ALA A 180 13.03 2.57 20.88
N TYR A 181 11.75 2.67 20.51
CA TYR A 181 11.25 2.46 19.16
C TYR A 181 9.84 3.07 19.01
N ALA A 182 9.55 3.65 17.84
CA ALA A 182 8.23 4.10 17.48
C ALA A 182 7.69 3.29 16.30
N ALA A 183 6.63 2.50 16.56
CA ALA A 183 5.84 1.82 15.55
C ALA A 183 4.76 2.77 15.04
N LEU A 184 4.83 3.13 13.76
CA LEU A 184 3.92 4.06 13.11
C LEU A 184 3.08 3.38 12.03
N GLY A 185 1.82 3.78 11.91
CA GLY A 185 0.88 3.42 10.83
C GLY A 185 0.42 4.65 10.08
N HIS A 186 -0.35 4.48 9.02
CA HIS A 186 -0.90 5.46 8.08
C HIS A 186 -0.21 5.45 6.70
N ILE A 187 1.09 5.31 6.64
CA ILE A 187 1.81 5.29 5.36
C ILE A 187 1.93 3.84 4.87
N HIS A 188 1.27 3.54 3.75
CA HIS A 188 1.21 2.19 3.19
C HIS A 188 2.53 1.71 2.58
N ALA A 189 3.47 2.61 2.34
CA ALA A 189 4.82 2.26 1.92
C ALA A 189 5.70 2.02 3.14
N GLY A 190 6.28 0.82 3.26
CA GLY A 190 7.26 0.54 4.31
C GLY A 190 8.52 1.39 4.14
N THR A 191 9.01 1.97 5.23
CA THR A 191 10.19 2.87 5.20
C THR A 191 11.49 2.17 5.58
N GLY A 192 11.39 0.94 6.14
CA GLY A 192 12.49 0.43 6.93
C GLY A 192 12.76 1.29 8.16
N LEU A 193 13.85 1.00 8.87
CA LEU A 193 14.22 1.75 10.08
C LEU A 193 14.70 3.15 9.73
N GLN A 194 14.07 4.15 10.34
CA GLN A 194 14.39 5.57 10.24
C GLN A 194 14.79 6.11 11.63
N TRP A 195 15.32 7.33 11.69
CA TRP A 195 15.78 7.94 12.93
C TRP A 195 15.31 9.40 13.01
N ALA A 196 14.82 9.78 14.20
CA ALA A 196 14.58 11.15 14.59
C ALA A 196 15.42 11.42 15.84
N GLY A 197 16.53 12.15 15.71
CA GLY A 197 17.53 12.18 16.76
C GLY A 197 18.04 10.79 17.14
N ASN A 198 17.82 10.39 18.40
CA ASN A 198 18.16 9.04 18.89
C ASN A 198 16.98 8.07 18.89
N THR A 199 15.79 8.48 18.44
CA THR A 199 14.60 7.65 18.43
C THR A 199 14.47 6.94 17.09
N PRO A 200 14.61 5.60 17.04
CA PRO A 200 14.34 4.80 15.86
C PRO A 200 12.83 4.65 15.65
N TRP A 201 12.39 4.72 14.39
CA TRP A 201 11.00 4.59 14.03
C TRP A 201 10.84 3.96 12.65
N ALA A 202 9.68 3.42 12.34
CA ALA A 202 9.35 2.92 11.01
C ALA A 202 7.85 2.97 10.74
N TYR A 203 7.49 3.01 9.46
CA TYR A 203 6.24 2.50 8.94
C TYR A 203 6.45 1.07 8.45
N SER A 204 5.58 0.14 8.88
CA SER A 204 5.62 -1.23 8.36
C SER A 204 5.11 -1.29 6.91
N GLY A 205 4.28 -0.34 6.54
CA GLY A 205 3.47 -0.37 5.33
C GLY A 205 2.28 -1.32 5.45
N CYS A 206 1.41 -1.33 4.45
CA CYS A 206 0.29 -2.25 4.40
C CYS A 206 0.78 -3.68 4.11
N PRO A 207 0.29 -4.70 4.82
CA PRO A 207 0.77 -6.08 4.66
C PRO A 207 0.15 -6.84 3.49
N GLU A 208 -0.84 -6.25 2.82
CA GLU A 208 -1.47 -6.77 1.59
C GLU A 208 -1.82 -5.60 0.67
N GLY A 209 -1.37 -5.61 -0.59
CA GLY A 209 -1.67 -4.56 -1.56
C GLY A 209 -3.13 -4.55 -1.99
N ARG A 210 -3.70 -3.36 -2.23
CA ARG A 210 -5.10 -3.14 -2.63
C ARG A 210 -5.22 -2.46 -4.00
N GLY A 211 -4.12 -1.95 -4.52
CA GLY A 211 -4.07 -1.25 -5.80
C GLY A 211 -2.67 -1.19 -6.40
N PHE A 212 -2.58 -0.65 -7.63
CA PHE A 212 -1.30 -0.48 -8.34
C PHE A 212 -0.43 0.66 -7.80
N ASP A 213 -0.86 1.34 -6.79
CA ASP A 213 -0.11 2.27 -5.94
C ASP A 213 0.60 1.55 -4.78
N GLU A 214 0.24 0.30 -4.52
CA GLU A 214 0.78 -0.54 -3.45
C GLU A 214 1.49 -1.78 -4.03
N CYS A 215 2.39 -1.59 -4.98
CA CYS A 215 3.11 -2.65 -5.68
C CYS A 215 4.18 -3.37 -4.84
N GLY A 216 4.54 -4.58 -5.28
CA GLY A 216 5.63 -5.39 -4.74
C GLY A 216 5.26 -6.20 -3.50
N GLU A 217 6.29 -6.73 -2.85
CA GLU A 217 6.11 -7.48 -1.62
C GLU A 217 5.61 -6.58 -0.48
N ARG A 218 4.62 -7.09 0.26
CA ARG A 218 3.99 -6.42 1.39
C ARG A 218 4.04 -7.32 2.62
N GLY A 219 4.15 -6.71 3.81
CA GLY A 219 4.32 -7.52 5.01
C GLY A 219 4.38 -6.70 6.29
N ALA A 220 5.14 -7.20 7.25
CA ALA A 220 5.37 -6.61 8.56
C ALA A 220 6.86 -6.39 8.81
N LEU A 221 7.19 -5.71 9.90
CA LEU A 221 8.56 -5.58 10.39
C LEU A 221 8.74 -6.40 11.67
N LEU A 222 9.76 -7.25 11.70
CA LEU A 222 10.29 -7.79 12.93
C LEU A 222 11.39 -6.86 13.43
N VAL A 223 11.14 -6.19 14.54
CA VAL A 223 12.08 -5.26 15.17
C VAL A 223 12.72 -5.93 16.36
N THR A 224 14.04 -5.91 16.45
CA THR A 224 14.80 -6.44 17.56
C THR A 224 15.47 -5.31 18.33
N LEU A 225 15.23 -5.29 19.64
CA LEU A 225 15.82 -4.37 20.59
C LEU A 225 16.73 -5.19 21.53
N ASP A 226 18.03 -4.96 21.47
CA ASP A 226 19.03 -5.63 22.32
C ASP A 226 20.20 -4.70 22.68
N ASP A 227 21.20 -5.22 23.34
CA ASP A 227 22.40 -4.43 23.74
C ASP A 227 23.17 -3.89 22.53
N GLY A 228 22.98 -4.43 21.35
CA GLY A 228 23.55 -3.95 20.08
C GLY A 228 22.77 -2.80 19.45
N GLY A 229 21.62 -2.44 20.02
CA GLY A 229 20.74 -1.39 19.52
C GLY A 229 19.44 -1.90 18.92
N VAL A 230 18.95 -1.20 17.89
CA VAL A 230 17.68 -1.52 17.20
C VAL A 230 17.95 -1.95 15.77
N SER A 231 17.38 -3.08 15.40
CA SER A 231 17.39 -3.58 14.02
C SER A 231 15.97 -3.94 13.57
N ALA A 232 15.73 -3.88 12.27
CA ALA A 232 14.44 -4.27 11.69
C ALA A 232 14.64 -5.16 10.48
N ARG A 233 13.82 -6.20 10.37
CA ARG A 233 13.79 -7.14 9.24
C ARG A 233 12.37 -7.23 8.68
N PHE A 234 12.25 -7.19 7.38
CA PHE A 234 10.97 -7.37 6.69
C PHE A 234 10.51 -8.82 6.73
N ILE A 235 9.20 -9.04 6.99
CA ILE A 235 8.52 -10.32 6.99
C ILE A 235 7.43 -10.28 5.92
N PRO A 236 7.56 -10.99 4.80
CA PRO A 236 6.53 -11.01 3.76
C PRO A 236 5.25 -11.67 4.27
N LEU A 237 4.11 -11.01 4.04
CA LEU A 237 2.80 -11.51 4.46
C LEU A 237 1.79 -11.52 3.30
N CYS A 238 2.01 -10.74 2.23
CA CYS A 238 1.06 -10.64 1.14
C CYS A 238 0.87 -12.00 0.45
N ARG A 239 -0.39 -12.27 0.08
CA ARG A 239 -0.72 -13.45 -0.72
C ARG A 239 -0.50 -13.22 -2.20
N ARG A 240 -0.74 -11.99 -2.66
CA ARG A 240 -0.61 -11.56 -4.05
C ARG A 240 0.11 -10.23 -4.10
N GLN A 241 0.85 -10.02 -5.17
CA GLN A 241 1.50 -8.76 -5.45
C GLN A 241 0.78 -8.01 -6.56
N TYR A 242 0.69 -6.70 -6.42
CA TYR A 242 0.44 -5.81 -7.55
C TYR A 242 1.78 -5.50 -8.23
N ARG A 243 1.82 -5.59 -9.55
CA ARG A 243 3.02 -5.38 -10.34
C ARG A 243 2.72 -4.46 -11.52
N VAL A 244 3.64 -3.54 -11.80
CA VAL A 244 3.61 -2.71 -13.00
C VAL A 244 4.83 -3.07 -13.83
N GLU A 245 4.60 -3.63 -15.03
CA GLU A 245 5.64 -4.07 -15.95
C GLU A 245 5.64 -3.13 -17.16
N ARG A 246 6.79 -2.58 -17.52
CA ARG A 246 6.96 -1.80 -18.75
C ARG A 246 7.66 -2.68 -19.77
N VAL A 247 7.01 -2.93 -20.89
CA VAL A 247 7.45 -3.91 -21.90
C VAL A 247 7.35 -3.31 -23.28
N ASP A 248 8.37 -3.53 -24.10
CA ASP A 248 8.27 -3.21 -25.52
C ASP A 248 7.16 -4.00 -26.18
N ALA A 249 6.28 -3.35 -26.95
CA ALA A 249 5.11 -3.97 -27.53
C ALA A 249 5.45 -5.20 -28.37
N SER A 250 6.61 -5.21 -29.07
CA SER A 250 7.10 -6.35 -29.85
C SER A 250 7.51 -7.55 -29.00
N ARG A 251 7.67 -7.38 -27.68
CA ARG A 251 8.13 -8.38 -26.72
C ARG A 251 7.08 -8.72 -25.67
N PHE A 252 5.81 -8.42 -25.93
CA PHE A 252 4.71 -8.63 -24.98
C PHE A 252 4.65 -10.05 -24.39
N GLU A 253 4.84 -11.08 -25.23
CA GLU A 253 4.81 -12.48 -24.77
C GLU A 253 5.93 -12.81 -23.76
N GLU A 254 7.04 -12.08 -23.78
CA GLU A 254 8.12 -12.28 -22.81
C GLU A 254 7.78 -11.75 -21.40
N ALA A 255 6.77 -10.86 -21.29
CA ALA A 255 6.26 -10.38 -20.01
C ALA A 255 5.31 -11.39 -19.33
N LEU A 256 4.85 -12.38 -20.08
CA LEU A 256 3.93 -13.38 -19.57
C LEU A 256 4.71 -14.51 -18.86
N PRO A 257 4.35 -14.89 -17.63
CA PRO A 257 5.02 -15.98 -16.94
C PRO A 257 4.70 -17.31 -17.63
N ALA A 258 5.66 -18.25 -17.60
CA ALA A 258 5.48 -19.59 -18.17
C ALA A 258 4.35 -20.36 -17.48
N GLU A 259 4.28 -20.24 -16.14
CA GLU A 259 3.21 -20.79 -15.32
C GLU A 259 2.26 -19.70 -14.81
N PRO A 260 0.96 -19.96 -14.62
CA PRO A 260 0.03 -18.98 -14.11
C PRO A 260 0.48 -18.39 -12.76
N SER A 261 0.49 -17.07 -12.68
CA SER A 261 0.79 -16.33 -11.45
C SER A 261 -0.50 -15.92 -10.72
N GLY A 262 -0.44 -15.91 -9.40
CA GLY A 262 -1.51 -15.38 -8.57
C GLY A 262 -1.55 -13.85 -8.50
N ASP A 263 -0.61 -13.15 -9.11
CA ASP A 263 -0.44 -11.70 -9.00
C ASP A 263 -1.45 -10.91 -9.85
N LEU A 264 -1.53 -9.62 -9.56
CA LEU A 264 -2.27 -8.64 -10.33
C LEU A 264 -1.26 -7.79 -11.11
N VAL A 265 -1.38 -7.75 -12.44
CA VAL A 265 -0.40 -7.06 -13.28
C VAL A 265 -1.03 -5.92 -14.07
N ARG A 266 -0.30 -4.82 -14.18
CA ARG A 266 -0.49 -3.79 -15.18
C ARG A 266 0.69 -3.83 -16.14
N ILE A 267 0.46 -4.20 -17.40
CA ILE A 267 1.46 -4.18 -18.44
C ILE A 267 1.33 -2.87 -19.21
N ILE A 268 2.39 -2.09 -19.22
CA ILE A 268 2.48 -0.84 -19.97
C ILE A 268 3.32 -1.12 -21.21
N LEU A 269 2.68 -1.11 -22.37
CA LEU A 269 3.35 -1.26 -23.65
C LEU A 269 4.15 0.00 -23.95
N THR A 270 5.41 -0.18 -24.33
CA THR A 270 6.34 0.89 -24.69
C THR A 270 6.99 0.59 -26.05
N GLY A 271 7.90 1.43 -26.49
CA GLY A 271 8.57 1.29 -27.77
C GLY A 271 7.83 1.96 -28.91
N GLU A 272 8.24 1.66 -30.12
CA GLU A 272 7.64 2.21 -31.34
C GLU A 272 6.69 1.20 -31.97
N SER A 273 5.53 1.68 -32.44
CA SER A 273 4.55 0.87 -33.18
C SER A 273 3.81 1.77 -34.17
N ASP A 274 3.75 1.36 -35.42
CA ASP A 274 2.99 2.01 -36.49
C ASP A 274 1.49 1.71 -36.38
N GLU A 275 1.14 0.53 -35.87
CA GLU A 275 -0.25 0.11 -35.62
C GLU A 275 -0.62 0.29 -34.14
N ALA A 276 -1.89 0.56 -33.88
CA ALA A 276 -2.43 0.59 -32.52
C ALA A 276 -2.49 -0.84 -31.97
N PRO A 277 -1.91 -1.15 -30.79
CA PRO A 277 -2.04 -2.46 -30.19
C PRO A 277 -3.50 -2.81 -29.87
N ASP A 278 -3.91 -4.04 -30.14
CA ASP A 278 -5.22 -4.55 -29.68
C ASP A 278 -5.15 -4.83 -28.18
N LEU A 279 -5.46 -3.79 -27.39
CA LEU A 279 -5.42 -3.86 -25.93
C LEU A 279 -6.40 -4.88 -25.35
N ALA A 280 -7.53 -5.15 -26.04
CA ALA A 280 -8.51 -6.11 -25.57
C ALA A 280 -7.97 -7.54 -25.71
N ALA A 281 -7.41 -7.89 -26.88
CA ALA A 281 -6.77 -9.19 -27.11
C ALA A 281 -5.57 -9.41 -26.19
N LEU A 282 -4.69 -8.39 -26.02
CA LEU A 282 -3.52 -8.48 -25.15
C LEU A 282 -3.91 -8.60 -23.67
N THR A 283 -4.94 -7.87 -23.22
CA THR A 283 -5.48 -8.01 -21.86
C THR A 283 -6.07 -9.40 -21.62
N ALA A 284 -6.85 -9.93 -22.56
CA ALA A 284 -7.38 -11.30 -22.49
C ALA A 284 -6.26 -12.33 -22.40
N ARG A 285 -5.22 -12.17 -23.21
CA ARG A 285 -4.04 -13.03 -23.20
C ARG A 285 -3.27 -12.99 -21.88
N ALA A 286 -3.08 -11.81 -21.31
CA ALA A 286 -2.46 -11.66 -19.99
C ALA A 286 -3.32 -12.24 -18.86
N ALA A 287 -4.65 -12.10 -18.94
CA ALA A 287 -5.59 -12.65 -17.96
C ALA A 287 -5.59 -14.20 -17.89
N GLU A 288 -5.08 -14.91 -18.92
CA GLU A 288 -4.85 -16.35 -18.84
C GLU A 288 -3.68 -16.73 -17.90
N ARG A 289 -2.80 -15.77 -17.60
CA ARG A 289 -1.56 -15.98 -16.87
C ARG A 289 -1.51 -15.31 -15.51
N PHE A 290 -2.37 -14.33 -15.24
CA PHE A 290 -2.41 -13.60 -13.99
C PHE A 290 -3.81 -13.67 -13.37
N PHE A 291 -3.89 -13.51 -12.04
CA PHE A 291 -5.17 -13.40 -11.36
C PHE A 291 -6.01 -12.21 -11.88
N TYR A 292 -5.34 -11.11 -12.19
CA TYR A 292 -5.90 -9.93 -12.84
C TYR A 292 -4.84 -9.31 -13.74
N ALA A 293 -5.24 -8.86 -14.91
CA ALA A 293 -4.37 -8.16 -15.83
C ALA A 293 -5.07 -6.96 -16.45
N GLU A 294 -4.34 -5.87 -16.63
CA GLU A 294 -4.70 -4.75 -17.51
C GLU A 294 -3.50 -4.38 -18.38
N VAL A 295 -3.78 -4.05 -19.63
CA VAL A 295 -2.76 -3.59 -20.58
C VAL A 295 -3.03 -2.13 -20.93
N ARG A 296 -1.98 -1.31 -20.93
CA ARG A 296 -2.02 0.10 -21.32
C ARG A 296 -1.05 0.36 -22.45
N ASP A 297 -1.45 1.23 -23.38
CA ASP A 297 -0.62 1.65 -24.50
C ASP A 297 0.08 2.99 -24.17
N GLU A 298 1.41 2.93 -24.10
CA GLU A 298 2.31 4.10 -24.08
C GLU A 298 3.33 3.99 -25.22
N THR A 299 3.01 3.25 -26.31
CA THR A 299 3.86 3.20 -27.50
C THR A 299 3.81 4.52 -28.25
N THR A 300 4.87 4.80 -28.98
CA THR A 300 5.00 5.98 -29.82
C THR A 300 4.98 5.59 -31.30
N LEU A 301 4.71 6.55 -32.18
CA LEU A 301 4.93 6.33 -33.61
C LEU A 301 6.43 6.27 -33.91
N PRO A 302 6.85 5.38 -34.84
CA PRO A 302 8.23 5.28 -35.26
C PRO A 302 8.81 6.62 -35.72
N ALA A 303 10.09 6.82 -35.45
CA ALA A 303 10.79 8.07 -35.78
C ALA A 303 10.82 8.34 -37.30
N ASP A 304 10.87 7.29 -38.10
CA ASP A 304 10.86 7.37 -39.58
C ASP A 304 9.47 7.80 -40.09
N LEU A 305 8.39 7.41 -39.46
CA LEU A 305 7.06 7.95 -39.78
C LEU A 305 6.97 9.45 -39.50
N TRP A 306 7.55 9.93 -38.39
CA TRP A 306 7.62 11.36 -38.09
C TRP A 306 8.53 12.12 -39.08
N ALA A 307 9.57 11.49 -39.63
CA ALA A 307 10.41 12.08 -40.66
C ALA A 307 9.63 12.40 -41.95
N ARG A 308 8.55 11.61 -42.21
CA ARG A 308 7.62 11.90 -43.34
C ARG A 308 6.85 13.21 -43.18
N SER A 309 6.90 13.86 -42.03
CA SER A 309 6.33 15.20 -41.82
C SER A 309 7.01 16.25 -42.71
N GLU A 310 8.26 15.98 -43.21
CA GLU A 310 8.98 16.85 -44.15
C GLU A 310 8.51 16.67 -45.60
N GLU A 311 7.73 15.64 -45.91
CA GLU A 311 7.20 15.41 -47.25
C GLU A 311 6.15 16.48 -47.63
N ASP A 312 6.17 16.91 -48.89
CA ASP A 312 5.17 17.79 -49.47
C ASP A 312 3.96 16.97 -49.99
N THR A 313 3.34 16.20 -49.09
CA THR A 313 2.20 15.32 -49.31
C THR A 313 1.10 15.58 -48.28
N LEU A 314 -0.10 15.03 -48.53
CA LEU A 314 -1.21 15.13 -47.56
C LEU A 314 -0.82 14.44 -46.23
N THR A 315 -0.11 13.30 -46.30
CA THR A 315 0.44 12.59 -45.14
C THR A 315 1.43 13.47 -44.38
N GLY A 316 2.35 14.16 -45.08
CA GLY A 316 3.30 15.06 -44.45
C GLY A 316 2.60 16.24 -43.74
N LEU A 317 1.59 16.85 -44.40
CA LEU A 317 0.76 17.93 -43.79
C LEU A 317 0.06 17.44 -42.52
N PHE A 318 -0.54 16.27 -42.58
CA PHE A 318 -1.22 15.65 -41.46
C PHE A 318 -0.26 15.39 -40.30
N LEU A 319 0.87 14.78 -40.55
CA LEU A 319 1.90 14.48 -39.52
C LEU A 319 2.47 15.76 -38.89
N ARG A 320 2.72 16.85 -39.67
CA ARG A 320 3.14 18.14 -39.12
C ARG A 320 2.13 18.71 -38.13
N GLU A 321 0.84 18.67 -38.49
CA GLU A 321 -0.22 19.15 -37.61
C GLU A 321 -0.38 18.30 -36.36
N MET A 322 -0.32 16.96 -36.49
CA MET A 322 -0.39 16.05 -35.34
C MET A 322 0.80 16.24 -34.39
N ARG A 323 2.02 16.41 -34.91
CA ARG A 323 3.20 16.68 -34.10
C ARG A 323 3.07 17.99 -33.33
N ARG A 324 2.62 19.07 -34.02
CA ARG A 324 2.36 20.36 -33.38
C ARG A 324 1.35 20.24 -32.22
N ARG A 325 0.31 19.44 -32.39
CA ARG A 325 -0.70 19.19 -31.34
C ARG A 325 -0.12 18.40 -30.18
N LEU A 326 0.64 17.34 -30.46
CA LEU A 326 1.29 16.52 -29.43
C LEU A 326 2.29 17.32 -28.59
N ASP A 327 3.07 18.21 -29.24
CA ASP A 327 4.05 19.07 -28.54
C ASP A 327 3.37 20.08 -27.61
N ALA A 328 2.16 20.53 -27.96
CA ALA A 328 1.38 21.50 -27.20
C ALA A 328 0.45 20.88 -26.16
N ALA A 329 0.19 19.57 -26.23
CA ALA A 329 -0.79 18.88 -25.39
C ALA A 329 -0.23 18.52 -24.01
N PRO A 330 -1.07 18.61 -22.96
CA PRO A 330 -0.77 18.04 -21.66
C PRO A 330 -0.60 16.51 -21.76
N GLU A 331 0.12 15.92 -20.82
CA GLU A 331 0.48 14.49 -20.82
C GLU A 331 -0.73 13.56 -20.92
N GLU A 332 -1.81 13.91 -20.27
CA GLU A 332 -3.09 13.15 -20.23
C GLU A 332 -3.82 13.09 -21.58
N GLU A 333 -3.60 14.07 -22.48
CA GLU A 333 -4.22 14.11 -23.81
C GLU A 333 -3.39 13.44 -24.91
N ARG A 334 -2.07 13.27 -24.69
CA ARG A 334 -1.15 12.71 -25.67
C ARG A 334 -1.52 11.31 -26.18
N PRO A 335 -1.98 10.37 -25.37
CA PRO A 335 -2.39 9.04 -25.85
C PRO A 335 -3.51 9.11 -26.88
N GLY A 336 -4.52 9.97 -26.66
CA GLY A 336 -5.60 10.18 -27.61
C GLY A 336 -5.13 10.78 -28.93
N LEU A 337 -4.19 11.72 -28.90
CA LEU A 337 -3.60 12.32 -30.09
C LEU A 337 -2.73 11.33 -30.87
N LEU A 338 -1.96 10.48 -30.21
CA LEU A 338 -1.18 9.40 -30.86
C LEU A 338 -2.11 8.40 -31.53
N LEU A 339 -3.20 8.01 -30.87
CA LEU A 339 -4.20 7.15 -31.48
C LEU A 339 -4.84 7.79 -32.70
N ALA A 340 -5.19 9.08 -32.63
CA ALA A 340 -5.72 9.83 -33.76
C ALA A 340 -4.71 9.93 -34.91
N ALA A 341 -3.41 10.06 -34.62
CA ALA A 341 -2.36 10.04 -35.63
C ALA A 341 -2.30 8.70 -36.37
N ARG A 342 -2.37 7.56 -35.66
CA ARG A 342 -2.40 6.23 -36.24
C ARG A 342 -3.62 6.01 -37.15
N PHE A 343 -4.80 6.34 -36.67
CA PHE A 343 -6.02 6.23 -37.48
C PHE A 343 -5.97 7.11 -38.72
N GLY A 344 -5.46 8.33 -38.58
CA GLY A 344 -5.32 9.23 -39.71
C GLY A 344 -4.34 8.74 -40.75
N LEU A 345 -3.20 8.16 -40.33
CA LEU A 345 -2.22 7.54 -41.24
C LEU A 345 -2.82 6.33 -41.97
N ALA A 346 -3.47 5.41 -41.25
CA ALA A 346 -4.10 4.26 -41.84
C ALA A 346 -5.18 4.66 -42.87
N ALA A 347 -5.98 5.67 -42.59
CA ALA A 347 -6.98 6.19 -43.53
C ALA A 347 -6.34 6.84 -44.77
N LEU A 348 -5.21 7.54 -44.63
CA LEU A 348 -4.48 8.16 -45.74
C LEU A 348 -3.75 7.14 -46.63
N GLU A 349 -3.36 6.02 -46.09
CA GLU A 349 -2.64 4.93 -46.78
C GLU A 349 -3.58 3.89 -47.38
N GLY A 350 -4.89 4.05 -47.25
CA GLY A 350 -5.90 3.17 -47.84
C GLY A 350 -6.06 1.86 -47.10
N GLY A 351 -5.72 1.83 -45.82
CA GLY A 351 -5.97 0.66 -44.93
C GLY A 351 -7.46 0.38 -44.81
N GLU A 352 -7.84 -0.90 -44.92
CA GLU A 352 -9.20 -1.37 -44.69
C GLU A 352 -9.65 -1.05 -43.25
N ASP A 353 -10.93 -0.78 -43.07
CA ASP A 353 -11.62 -0.35 -41.85
C ASP A 353 -10.95 -0.76 -40.53
N ILE A 354 -10.30 0.20 -39.87
CA ILE A 354 -9.92 0.04 -38.48
C ILE A 354 -11.18 0.26 -37.65
N CYS A 355 -11.81 -0.82 -37.25
CA CYS A 355 -12.92 -0.76 -36.30
C CYS A 355 -12.38 -0.38 -34.92
N PRO A 356 -12.94 0.67 -34.24
CA PRO A 356 -12.47 1.11 -32.92
C PRO A 356 -12.71 0.11 -31.81
#